data_1c1342b1fdde6abc1c5465a8a83afb29
#
_entry.id   1c1342b1fdde6abc1c5465a8a83afb29
#
_cell.length_a   1.000
_cell.length_b   1.000
_cell.length_c   1.000
_cell.angle_alpha   90.00
_cell.angle_beta   90.00
_cell.angle_gamma   90.00
#
_symmetry.space_group_name_H-M   'P 1'
#
loop_
_entity.id
_entity.type
_entity.pdbx_description
1 polymer ?
#
loop_
_entity_poly.entity_id
_entity_poly.type
_entity_poly.pdbx_seq_one_letter_code
_entity_poly.pdbx_strand_id
1 'polypeptide(L)'
;MVLLPYRNKIMDKRFAHNLTWLPIFLIGLIAMFLGIVWCVHDEPWLLDKSPNEVLLQNSFDNLFSDKINIGLPAYLNVIYRFFGLWLLTVGSLIIIYIYVTRLGTEIARNAIFIILFATLMGIYYLVFTYLPSSPLFPVLYILTLCLLCSIFFSKHLSD
;
A
#
# COMPACT_ATOMS: atom_id res chain seq x y z
N MET A 1 -2.46 0.12 55.95
CA MET A 1 -3.09 0.08 54.62
C MET A 1 -2.11 0.75 53.65
N VAL A 2 -1.24 -0.07 53.04
CA VAL A 2 -0.18 0.43 52.15
C VAL A 2 -0.82 0.55 50.77
N LEU A 3 -1.03 1.78 50.31
CA LEU A 3 -1.45 2.08 48.95
C LEU A 3 -0.26 1.72 48.01
N LEU A 4 -0.38 0.62 47.31
CA LEU A 4 0.54 0.29 46.23
C LEU A 4 0.45 1.42 45.19
N PRO A 5 1.58 2.03 44.79
CA PRO A 5 1.56 3.03 43.74
C PRO A 5 1.04 2.39 42.45
N TYR A 6 -0.03 2.95 41.89
CA TYR A 6 -0.52 2.64 40.53
C TYR A 6 0.63 2.90 39.56
N ARG A 7 1.36 1.85 39.25
CA ARG A 7 2.46 1.88 38.29
C ARG A 7 1.81 2.06 36.93
N ASN A 8 1.57 3.29 36.50
CA ASN A 8 1.31 3.59 35.09
C ASN A 8 2.42 2.92 34.31
N LYS A 9 2.06 1.84 33.63
CA LYS A 9 2.96 1.07 32.76
C LYS A 9 3.29 1.98 31.58
N ILE A 10 4.28 2.89 31.78
CA ILE A 10 4.83 3.73 30.73
C ILE A 10 5.30 2.72 29.67
N MET A 11 4.66 2.75 28.55
CA MET A 11 5.01 1.88 27.43
C MET A 11 6.49 2.09 27.09
N ASP A 12 7.25 0.99 26.94
CA ASP A 12 8.67 1.09 26.62
C ASP A 12 8.84 1.91 25.33
N LYS A 13 9.64 2.97 25.38
CA LYS A 13 9.91 3.85 24.24
C LYS A 13 10.43 3.09 23.04
N ARG A 14 11.22 2.04 23.24
CA ARG A 14 11.71 1.16 22.17
C ARG A 14 10.57 0.39 21.51
N PHE A 15 9.64 -0.10 22.31
CA PHE A 15 8.47 -0.81 21.80
C PHE A 15 7.57 0.13 20.99
N ALA A 16 7.28 1.34 21.50
CA ALA A 16 6.52 2.35 20.78
C ALA A 16 7.23 2.73 19.46
N HIS A 17 8.54 2.92 19.48
CA HIS A 17 9.31 3.24 18.29
C HIS A 17 9.24 2.13 17.24
N ASN A 18 9.40 0.87 17.65
CA ASN A 18 9.29 -0.27 16.72
C ASN A 18 7.89 -0.36 16.10
N LEU A 19 6.83 -0.17 16.88
CA LEU A 19 5.46 -0.16 16.36
C LEU A 19 5.11 1.10 15.54
N THR A 20 5.95 2.12 15.57
CA THR A 20 5.82 3.29 14.70
C THR A 20 6.44 3.03 13.33
N TRP A 21 7.65 2.50 13.23
CA TRP A 21 8.32 2.36 11.93
C TRP A 21 8.01 1.03 11.22
N LEU A 22 7.83 -0.08 11.97
CA LEU A 22 7.64 -1.41 11.39
C LEU A 22 6.37 -1.54 10.50
N PRO A 23 5.19 -1.00 10.90
CA PRO A 23 4.03 -1.05 10.04
C PRO A 23 4.22 -0.25 8.73
N ILE A 24 4.92 0.89 8.78
CA ILE A 24 5.22 1.67 7.56
C ILE A 24 6.20 0.93 6.65
N PHE A 25 7.19 0.26 7.25
CA PHE A 25 8.10 -0.61 6.50
C PHE A 25 7.34 -1.75 5.80
N LEU A 26 6.36 -2.34 6.47
CA LEU A 26 5.50 -3.37 5.89
C LEU A 26 4.68 -2.83 4.71
N ILE A 27 4.16 -1.60 4.79
CA ILE A 27 3.51 -0.93 3.65
C ILE A 27 4.46 -0.87 2.44
N GLY A 28 5.70 -0.44 2.67
CA GLY A 28 6.73 -0.40 1.61
C GLY A 28 7.01 -1.77 1.01
N LEU A 29 7.14 -2.82 1.84
CA LEU A 29 7.36 -4.19 1.39
C LEU A 29 6.18 -4.73 0.56
N ILE A 30 4.94 -4.48 0.99
CA ILE A 30 3.75 -4.90 0.24
C ILE A 30 3.72 -4.22 -1.13
N ALA A 31 3.98 -2.91 -1.18
CA ALA A 31 4.04 -2.18 -2.43
C ALA A 31 5.13 -2.72 -3.36
N MET A 32 6.34 -2.98 -2.86
CA MET A 32 7.41 -3.59 -3.65
C MET A 32 7.03 -4.97 -4.18
N PHE A 33 6.47 -5.82 -3.32
CA PHE A 33 6.06 -7.17 -3.72
C PHE A 33 5.01 -7.13 -4.84
N LEU A 34 3.96 -6.32 -4.67
CA LEU A 34 2.95 -6.14 -5.70
C LEU A 34 3.56 -5.59 -6.99
N GLY A 35 4.46 -4.61 -6.88
CA GLY A 35 5.16 -4.05 -8.04
C GLY A 35 5.95 -5.10 -8.80
N ILE A 36 6.68 -5.98 -8.11
CA ILE A 36 7.41 -7.09 -8.73
C ILE A 36 6.45 -8.03 -9.44
N VAL A 37 5.35 -8.43 -8.78
CA VAL A 37 4.36 -9.35 -9.36
C VAL A 37 3.82 -8.79 -10.69
N TRP A 38 3.44 -7.52 -10.73
CA TRP A 38 2.98 -6.89 -11.98
C TRP A 38 4.06 -6.74 -13.05
N CYS A 39 5.32 -6.56 -12.66
CA CYS A 39 6.42 -6.45 -13.63
C CYS A 39 6.79 -7.78 -14.28
N VAL A 40 6.69 -8.91 -13.55
CA VAL A 40 7.19 -10.21 -14.02
C VAL A 40 6.10 -11.13 -14.56
N HIS A 41 4.83 -10.85 -14.28
CA HIS A 41 3.73 -11.69 -14.77
C HIS A 41 3.61 -11.60 -16.29
N ASP A 42 3.42 -12.72 -16.97
CA ASP A 42 3.33 -12.76 -18.45
C ASP A 42 2.07 -12.04 -18.95
N GLU A 43 0.96 -12.22 -18.24
CA GLU A 43 -0.35 -11.62 -18.54
C GLU A 43 -0.85 -10.83 -17.33
N PRO A 44 -0.24 -9.66 -17.04
CA PRO A 44 -0.47 -8.95 -15.79
C PRO A 44 -1.92 -8.45 -15.61
N TRP A 45 -2.68 -8.29 -16.69
CA TRP A 45 -4.11 -7.94 -16.64
C TRP A 45 -5.00 -9.03 -16.00
N LEU A 46 -4.50 -10.29 -15.91
CA LEU A 46 -5.23 -11.36 -15.24
C LEU A 46 -5.21 -11.26 -13.71
N LEU A 47 -4.28 -10.47 -13.14
CA LEU A 47 -4.18 -10.30 -11.68
C LEU A 47 -5.39 -9.55 -11.09
N ASP A 48 -6.06 -8.75 -11.91
CA ASP A 48 -7.29 -8.04 -11.57
C ASP A 48 -8.38 -8.22 -12.65
N LYS A 49 -8.41 -9.42 -13.26
CA LYS A 49 -9.31 -9.79 -14.36
C LYS A 49 -10.76 -9.42 -14.07
N SER A 50 -11.30 -9.92 -12.95
CA SER A 50 -12.73 -9.80 -12.65
C SER A 50 -13.23 -8.34 -12.58
N PRO A 51 -12.60 -7.42 -11.83
CA PRO A 51 -13.06 -6.04 -11.80
C PRO A 51 -12.91 -5.33 -13.14
N ASN A 52 -11.90 -5.67 -13.93
CA ASN A 52 -11.70 -5.07 -15.25
C ASN A 52 -12.75 -5.55 -16.25
N GLU A 53 -13.09 -6.84 -16.30
CA GLU A 53 -14.13 -7.35 -17.16
C GLU A 53 -15.51 -6.76 -16.82
N VAL A 54 -15.79 -6.53 -15.53
CA VAL A 54 -17.02 -5.83 -15.11
C VAL A 54 -17.03 -4.38 -15.62
N LEU A 55 -15.92 -3.67 -15.47
CA LEU A 55 -15.80 -2.28 -15.94
C LEU A 55 -15.91 -2.18 -17.48
N LEU A 56 -15.30 -3.11 -18.19
CA LEU A 56 -15.31 -3.18 -19.65
C LEU A 56 -16.63 -3.72 -20.22
N GLN A 57 -17.49 -4.31 -19.36
CA GLN A 57 -18.70 -5.04 -19.78
C GLN A 57 -18.43 -6.13 -20.83
N ASN A 58 -17.22 -6.66 -20.82
CA ASN A 58 -16.78 -7.69 -21.77
C ASN A 58 -15.62 -8.50 -21.18
N SER A 59 -15.46 -9.76 -21.64
CA SER A 59 -14.31 -10.56 -21.25
C SER A 59 -13.06 -10.21 -22.05
N PHE A 60 -11.88 -10.39 -21.47
CA PHE A 60 -10.62 -10.22 -22.19
C PHE A 60 -10.51 -11.17 -23.38
N ASP A 61 -11.02 -12.40 -23.27
CA ASP A 61 -11.01 -13.38 -24.37
C ASP A 61 -11.78 -12.88 -25.59
N ASN A 62 -12.97 -12.29 -25.37
CA ASN A 62 -13.76 -11.69 -26.43
C ASN A 62 -13.08 -10.45 -27.03
N LEU A 63 -12.53 -9.58 -26.17
CA LEU A 63 -11.83 -8.37 -26.61
C LEU A 63 -10.62 -8.68 -27.49
N PHE A 64 -9.85 -9.70 -27.12
CA PHE A 64 -8.62 -10.07 -27.83
C PHE A 64 -8.90 -10.88 -29.11
N SER A 65 -10.07 -11.53 -29.25
CA SER A 65 -10.45 -12.24 -30.45
C SER A 65 -10.80 -11.30 -31.59
N ASP A 66 -11.13 -10.05 -31.32
CA ASP A 66 -11.52 -9.07 -32.31
C ASP A 66 -10.30 -8.54 -33.07
N LYS A 67 -10.31 -8.60 -34.39
CA LYS A 67 -9.18 -8.19 -35.23
C LYS A 67 -8.73 -6.75 -35.03
N ILE A 68 -9.66 -5.86 -34.68
CA ILE A 68 -9.35 -4.46 -34.37
C ILE A 68 -8.50 -4.32 -33.13
N ASN A 69 -8.53 -5.30 -32.23
CA ASN A 69 -7.86 -5.30 -30.93
C ASN A 69 -6.57 -6.14 -30.90
N ILE A 70 -6.03 -6.54 -32.05
CA ILE A 70 -4.85 -7.41 -32.13
C ILE A 70 -3.62 -6.90 -31.35
N GLY A 71 -3.50 -5.59 -31.20
CA GLY A 71 -2.43 -4.94 -30.41
C GLY A 71 -2.76 -4.72 -28.95
N LEU A 72 -4.01 -4.96 -28.51
CA LEU A 72 -4.46 -4.63 -27.17
C LEU A 72 -3.73 -5.42 -26.06
N PRO A 73 -3.48 -6.74 -26.19
CA PRO A 73 -2.72 -7.47 -25.18
C PRO A 73 -1.32 -6.92 -24.96
N ALA A 74 -0.61 -6.59 -26.05
CA ALA A 74 0.73 -6.00 -25.97
C ALA A 74 0.70 -4.62 -25.31
N TYR A 75 -0.28 -3.80 -25.63
CA TYR A 75 -0.48 -2.49 -25.02
C TYR A 75 -0.79 -2.60 -23.51
N LEU A 76 -1.70 -3.48 -23.12
CA LEU A 76 -2.00 -3.73 -21.71
C LEU A 76 -0.76 -4.22 -20.94
N ASN A 77 0.02 -5.12 -21.52
CA ASN A 77 1.26 -5.59 -20.90
C ASN A 77 2.20 -4.42 -20.54
N VAL A 78 2.39 -3.48 -21.47
CA VAL A 78 3.24 -2.30 -21.21
C VAL A 78 2.67 -1.43 -20.07
N ILE A 79 1.36 -1.15 -20.07
CA ILE A 79 0.71 -0.33 -19.05
C ILE A 79 0.83 -0.98 -17.67
N TYR A 80 0.53 -2.27 -17.55
CA TYR A 80 0.59 -2.97 -16.26
C TYR A 80 2.02 -3.10 -15.74
N ARG A 81 3.01 -3.35 -16.60
CA ARG A 81 4.42 -3.34 -16.20
C ARG A 81 4.89 -1.96 -15.78
N PHE A 82 4.44 -0.91 -16.45
CA PHE A 82 4.74 0.46 -16.05
C PHE A 82 4.11 0.80 -14.69
N PHE A 83 2.87 0.38 -14.46
CA PHE A 83 2.23 0.48 -13.15
C PHE A 83 3.00 -0.29 -12.07
N GLY A 84 3.41 -1.53 -12.37
CA GLY A 84 4.25 -2.33 -11.46
C GLY A 84 5.57 -1.65 -11.12
N LEU A 85 6.24 -1.04 -12.11
CA LEU A 85 7.47 -0.27 -11.89
C LEU A 85 7.25 0.92 -10.96
N TRP A 86 6.15 1.67 -11.13
CA TRP A 86 5.80 2.76 -10.24
C TRP A 86 5.55 2.29 -8.81
N LEU A 87 4.84 1.20 -8.65
CA LEU A 87 4.54 0.63 -7.33
C LEU A 87 5.82 0.13 -6.64
N LEU A 88 6.71 -0.52 -7.37
CA LEU A 88 8.04 -0.93 -6.92
C LEU A 88 8.87 0.29 -6.48
N THR A 89 8.86 1.35 -7.28
CA THR A 89 9.58 2.60 -6.96
C THR A 89 9.06 3.25 -5.69
N VAL A 90 7.73 3.38 -5.55
CA VAL A 90 7.11 3.95 -4.35
C VAL A 90 7.43 3.13 -3.11
N GLY A 91 7.30 1.79 -3.19
CA GLY A 91 7.66 0.90 -2.09
C GLY A 91 9.13 1.05 -1.67
N SER A 92 10.03 1.12 -2.65
CA SER A 92 11.46 1.35 -2.40
C SER A 92 11.73 2.70 -1.73
N LEU A 93 11.07 3.76 -2.18
CA LEU A 93 11.19 5.09 -1.58
C LEU A 93 10.72 5.10 -0.12
N ILE A 94 9.62 4.42 0.20
CA ILE A 94 9.13 4.29 1.59
C ILE A 94 10.19 3.60 2.44
N ILE A 95 10.75 2.48 1.98
CA ILE A 95 11.77 1.72 2.72
C ILE A 95 13.05 2.55 2.93
N ILE A 96 13.53 3.22 1.89
CA ILE A 96 14.72 4.09 1.96
C ILE A 96 14.45 5.25 2.92
N TYR A 97 13.27 5.87 2.84
CA TYR A 97 12.88 6.95 3.75
C TYR A 97 12.95 6.53 5.22
N ILE A 98 12.39 5.34 5.54
CA ILE A 98 12.43 4.78 6.89
C ILE A 98 13.88 4.48 7.28
N TYR A 99 14.66 3.89 6.40
CA TYR A 99 16.06 3.55 6.66
C TYR A 99 16.88 4.78 7.03
N VAL A 100 16.71 5.88 6.30
CA VAL A 100 17.45 7.14 6.49
C VAL A 100 16.96 7.89 7.73
N THR A 101 15.64 8.06 7.89
CA THR A 101 15.08 8.90 8.94
C THR A 101 14.87 8.18 10.27
N ARG A 102 14.78 6.83 10.23
CA ARG A 102 14.37 5.99 11.37
C ARG A 102 13.04 6.41 11.99
N LEU A 103 12.29 7.32 11.36
CA LEU A 103 11.12 7.99 11.90
C LEU A 103 11.39 8.61 13.29
N GLY A 104 12.63 9.05 13.53
CA GLY A 104 13.08 9.54 14.82
C GLY A 104 12.51 10.89 15.19
N THR A 105 12.21 11.76 14.22
CA THR A 105 11.67 13.10 14.44
C THR A 105 10.18 13.17 14.12
N GLU A 106 9.45 14.08 14.78
CA GLU A 106 8.03 14.31 14.51
C GLU A 106 7.80 14.74 13.06
N ILE A 107 8.68 15.58 12.52
CA ILE A 107 8.61 16.03 11.12
C ILE A 107 8.68 14.85 10.17
N ALA A 108 9.62 13.92 10.38
CA ALA A 108 9.74 12.74 9.53
C ALA A 108 8.50 11.83 9.62
N ARG A 109 7.95 11.64 10.83
CA ARG A 109 6.72 10.86 11.04
C ARG A 109 5.53 11.50 10.32
N ASN A 110 5.30 12.79 10.56
CA ASN A 110 4.16 13.50 9.98
C ASN A 110 4.25 13.56 8.45
N ALA A 111 5.42 13.78 7.88
CA ALA A 111 5.60 13.80 6.43
C ALA A 111 5.15 12.48 5.77
N ILE A 112 5.63 11.35 6.26
CA ILE A 112 5.25 10.05 5.69
C ILE A 112 3.77 9.72 5.93
N PHE A 113 3.22 10.06 7.11
CA PHE A 113 1.81 9.81 7.43
C PHE A 113 0.86 10.59 6.53
N ILE A 114 1.16 11.87 6.26
CA ILE A 114 0.34 12.71 5.37
C ILE A 114 0.34 12.13 3.95
N ILE A 115 1.52 11.76 3.43
CA ILE A 115 1.64 11.20 2.08
C ILE A 115 0.88 9.88 1.98
N LEU A 116 1.09 8.96 2.93
CA LEU A 116 0.42 7.66 2.92
C LEU A 116 -1.09 7.78 3.12
N PHE A 117 -1.54 8.69 4.00
CA PHE A 117 -2.97 8.95 4.18
C PHE A 117 -3.61 9.47 2.89
N ALA A 118 -3.01 10.48 2.26
CA ALA A 118 -3.50 11.02 0.99
C ALA A 118 -3.52 9.96 -0.12
N THR A 119 -2.48 9.13 -0.20
CA THR A 119 -2.40 8.02 -1.16
C THR A 119 -3.52 7.00 -0.93
N LEU A 120 -3.71 6.56 0.32
CA LEU A 120 -4.78 5.60 0.65
C LEU A 120 -6.17 6.18 0.34
N MET A 121 -6.43 7.43 0.68
CA MET A 121 -7.70 8.09 0.34
C MET A 121 -7.94 8.11 -1.18
N GLY A 122 -6.89 8.42 -1.96
CA GLY A 122 -6.96 8.37 -3.43
C GLY A 122 -7.26 6.96 -3.95
N ILE A 123 -6.57 5.93 -3.42
CA ILE A 123 -6.80 4.54 -3.81
C ILE A 123 -8.22 4.09 -3.44
N TYR A 124 -8.70 4.40 -2.21
CA TYR A 124 -10.07 4.10 -1.82
C TYR A 124 -11.08 4.75 -2.75
N TYR A 125 -10.90 6.04 -3.11
CA TYR A 125 -11.76 6.71 -4.06
C TYR A 125 -11.82 5.97 -5.41
N LEU A 126 -10.66 5.61 -5.97
CA LEU A 126 -10.58 4.90 -7.25
C LEU A 126 -11.24 3.51 -7.17
N VAL A 127 -10.94 2.75 -6.11
CA VAL A 127 -11.46 1.39 -5.97
C VAL A 127 -12.98 1.40 -5.74
N PHE A 128 -13.50 2.27 -4.87
CA PHE A 128 -14.95 2.36 -4.65
C PHE A 128 -15.72 2.86 -5.86
N THR A 129 -15.12 3.78 -6.63
CA THR A 129 -15.80 4.40 -7.78
C THR A 129 -15.77 3.51 -9.01
N TYR A 130 -14.63 2.85 -9.27
CA TYR A 130 -14.40 2.18 -10.55
C TYR A 130 -14.26 0.66 -10.44
N LEU A 131 -13.81 0.13 -9.31
CA LEU A 131 -13.47 -1.29 -9.14
C LEU A 131 -14.11 -1.91 -7.88
N PRO A 132 -15.44 -1.85 -7.71
CA PRO A 132 -16.12 -2.25 -6.46
C PRO A 132 -15.95 -3.75 -6.12
N SER A 133 -15.56 -4.59 -7.07
CA SER A 133 -15.29 -6.02 -6.87
C SER A 133 -13.78 -6.35 -6.86
N SER A 134 -12.92 -5.36 -6.60
CA SER A 134 -11.47 -5.54 -6.64
C SER A 134 -10.96 -6.52 -5.57
N PRO A 135 -10.07 -7.47 -5.93
CA PRO A 135 -9.40 -8.35 -4.97
C PRO A 135 -8.39 -7.58 -4.08
N LEU A 136 -8.16 -6.29 -4.34
CA LEU A 136 -7.25 -5.45 -3.56
C LEU A 136 -7.86 -4.92 -2.26
N PHE A 137 -9.16 -5.07 -2.00
CA PHE A 137 -9.78 -4.60 -0.75
C PHE A 137 -9.10 -5.13 0.52
N PRO A 138 -8.80 -6.44 0.65
CA PRO A 138 -8.08 -6.92 1.83
C PRO A 138 -6.72 -6.26 2.02
N VAL A 139 -6.00 -6.00 0.92
CA VAL A 139 -4.71 -5.30 0.97
C VAL A 139 -4.89 -3.87 1.47
N LEU A 140 -5.89 -3.13 0.98
CA LEU A 140 -6.18 -1.77 1.44
C LEU A 140 -6.50 -1.72 2.94
N TYR A 141 -7.26 -2.68 3.46
CA TYR A 141 -7.54 -2.76 4.90
C TYR A 141 -6.26 -2.99 5.71
N ILE A 142 -5.38 -3.89 5.26
CA ILE A 142 -4.08 -4.14 5.91
C ILE A 142 -3.24 -2.86 5.90
N LEU A 143 -3.11 -2.17 4.78
CA LEU A 143 -2.36 -0.93 4.66
C LEU A 143 -2.92 0.16 5.59
N THR A 144 -4.25 0.28 5.67
CA THR A 144 -4.92 1.22 6.58
C THR A 144 -4.64 0.89 8.04
N LEU A 145 -4.73 -0.38 8.44
CA LEU A 145 -4.42 -0.82 9.79
C LEU A 145 -2.95 -0.56 10.15
N CYS A 146 -2.03 -0.81 9.22
CA CYS A 146 -0.61 -0.50 9.40
C CYS A 146 -0.40 1.01 9.64
N LEU A 147 -1.02 1.87 8.84
CA LEU A 147 -0.90 3.32 8.99
C LEU A 147 -1.48 3.79 10.33
N LEU A 148 -2.69 3.34 10.67
CA LEU A 148 -3.34 3.70 11.95
C LEU A 148 -2.54 3.22 13.17
N CYS A 149 -2.01 2.01 13.13
CA CYS A 149 -1.11 1.47 14.15
C CYS A 149 0.11 2.38 14.33
N SER A 150 0.78 2.72 13.24
CA SER A 150 1.95 3.60 13.28
C SER A 150 1.64 4.98 13.86
N ILE A 151 0.55 5.62 13.43
CA ILE A 151 0.09 6.92 13.95
C ILE A 151 -0.22 6.83 15.45
N PHE A 152 -0.90 5.78 15.88
CA PHE A 152 -1.25 5.59 17.29
C PHE A 152 0.00 5.50 18.18
N PHE A 153 0.97 4.67 17.80
CA PHE A 153 2.17 4.47 18.61
C PHE A 153 3.15 5.65 18.52
N SER A 154 3.15 6.40 17.43
CA SER A 154 3.98 7.60 17.28
C SER A 154 3.67 8.69 18.32
N LYS A 155 2.44 8.74 18.83
CA LYS A 155 2.03 9.68 19.89
C LYS A 155 2.73 9.44 21.24
N HIS A 156 3.32 8.27 21.42
CA HIS A 156 4.06 7.92 22.64
C HIS A 156 5.57 8.21 22.53
N LEU A 157 5.99 8.75 21.39
CA LEU A 157 7.35 9.21 21.16
C LEU A 157 7.40 10.72 21.39
N SER A 158 8.08 11.14 22.45
CA SER A 158 8.49 12.54 22.62
C SER A 158 9.74 12.78 21.76
N ASP A 159 9.81 13.88 21.09
CA ASP A 159 11.04 14.38 20.46
C ASP A 159 12.06 14.79 21.48
#